data_b7208295acba2ef113e0796e2f7eed03
#
_entry.id   b7208295acba2ef113e0796e2f7eed03
#
_cell.length_a   1.000
_cell.length_b   1.000
_cell.length_c   1.000
_cell.angle_alpha   90.00
_cell.angle_beta   90.00
_cell.angle_gamma   90.00
#
_symmetry.space_group_name_H-M   'P 1'
#
loop_
_entity.id
_entity.type
_entity.pdbx_description
1 polymer ?
#
loop_
_entity_poly.entity_id
_entity_poly.type
_entity_poly.pdbx_seq_one_letter_code
_entity_poly.pdbx_strand_id
1 'polypeptide(L)'
;HLLNIDREIYLQTDGLGRLTNHSGCGNDLNCDGEPVKKMIIDSLKHWVLKYHVDGFRFDLAELLGIELLKAIESELKKLNPNIILIAEPWSFRGRLPEKMNQSGYALWSDRCRESLLGFVSGKVEKEEIVKLMMGKLDVENCFPWQSVHYVESHDDYTFIDRICSDCDNGGLNPDANAMKKATLAMVILLLSPGIPMLSAGQ
;
A
#
# COMPACT_ATOMS: atom_id res chain seq x y z
N HIS A 1 -6.71 12.27 20.60
CA HIS A 1 -6.42 11.92 22.00
C HIS A 1 -4.96 12.16 22.37
N LEU A 2 -3.98 11.78 21.53
CA LEU A 2 -2.54 11.99 21.77
C LEU A 2 -2.20 13.48 21.92
N LEU A 3 -2.86 14.35 21.16
CA LEU A 3 -2.75 15.81 21.27
C LEU A 3 -2.98 16.33 22.70
N ASN A 4 -3.88 15.71 23.46
CA ASN A 4 -4.25 16.09 24.81
C ASN A 4 -3.35 15.45 25.89
N ILE A 5 -2.51 14.48 25.51
CA ILE A 5 -1.53 13.87 26.41
C ILE A 5 -0.23 14.70 26.36
N ASP A 6 0.41 14.72 25.21
CA ASP A 6 1.58 15.54 24.95
C ASP A 6 1.75 15.72 23.42
N ARG A 7 1.52 16.93 22.98
CA ARG A 7 1.55 17.27 21.56
C ARG A 7 2.95 17.10 20.95
N GLU A 8 3.96 17.57 21.65
CA GLU A 8 5.33 17.62 21.11
C GLU A 8 5.98 16.24 21.08
N ILE A 9 5.60 15.36 22.00
CA ILE A 9 6.09 13.99 22.03
C ILE A 9 5.44 13.16 20.91
N TYR A 10 4.12 13.27 20.75
CA TYR A 10 3.37 12.32 19.91
C TYR A 10 3.09 12.80 18.49
N LEU A 11 3.09 14.10 18.25
CA LEU A 11 2.73 14.66 16.95
C LEU A 11 3.89 15.42 16.32
N GLN A 12 3.99 15.31 14.99
CA GLN A 12 5.02 16.02 14.24
C GLN A 12 4.63 17.48 14.05
N THR A 13 5.60 18.38 14.26
CA THR A 13 5.44 19.83 14.07
C THR A 13 6.46 20.37 13.08
N ASP A 14 6.11 21.45 12.41
CA ASP A 14 7.03 22.23 11.59
C ASP A 14 7.94 23.13 12.44
N GLY A 15 8.87 23.84 11.80
CA GLY A 15 9.80 24.76 12.47
C GLY A 15 9.11 25.95 13.18
N LEU A 16 7.80 26.15 13.00
CA LEU A 16 6.98 27.16 13.69
C LEU A 16 6.08 26.54 14.77
N GLY A 17 6.24 25.26 15.07
CA GLY A 17 5.44 24.53 16.06
C GLY A 17 4.00 24.23 15.60
N ARG A 18 3.67 24.33 14.32
CA ARG A 18 2.36 23.93 13.78
C ARG A 18 2.37 22.45 13.44
N LEU A 19 1.23 21.76 13.63
CA LEU A 19 1.10 20.36 13.25
C LEU A 19 1.30 20.19 11.75
N THR A 20 2.08 19.18 11.36
CA THR A 20 2.17 18.73 9.96
C THR A 20 0.96 17.90 9.59
N ASN A 21 0.65 17.78 8.29
CA ASN A 21 -0.50 17.05 7.78
C ASN A 21 -0.17 16.37 6.44
N HIS A 22 0.90 15.58 6.41
CA HIS A 22 1.27 14.78 5.25
C HIS A 22 0.46 13.48 5.14
N SER A 23 -0.30 13.16 6.20
CA SER A 23 -1.29 12.07 6.19
C SER A 23 -2.63 12.47 5.56
N GLY A 24 -2.92 13.77 5.44
CA GLY A 24 -4.25 14.24 5.07
C GLY A 24 -5.30 14.16 6.20
N CYS A 25 -4.92 13.62 7.37
CA CYS A 25 -5.82 13.39 8.51
C CYS A 25 -5.80 14.52 9.57
N GLY A 26 -5.16 15.65 9.27
CA GLY A 26 -5.06 16.81 10.13
C GLY A 26 -3.83 16.86 11.03
N ASN A 27 -3.09 15.76 11.16
CA ASN A 27 -1.81 15.68 11.88
C ASN A 27 -1.03 14.43 11.48
N ASP A 28 0.27 14.42 11.77
CA ASP A 28 1.15 13.28 11.58
C ASP A 28 1.74 12.84 12.93
N LEU A 29 2.00 11.54 13.10
CA LEU A 29 2.70 11.01 14.27
C LEU A 29 4.19 11.41 14.21
N ASN A 30 4.78 11.70 15.37
CA ASN A 30 6.21 11.92 15.50
C ASN A 30 6.97 10.58 15.50
N CYS A 31 7.03 9.93 14.35
CA CYS A 31 7.63 8.61 14.18
C CYS A 31 9.15 8.56 14.38
N ASP A 32 9.82 9.73 14.48
CA ASP A 32 11.22 9.80 14.86
C ASP A 32 11.42 9.76 16.39
N GLY A 33 10.36 10.04 17.15
CA GLY A 33 10.37 10.04 18.62
C GLY A 33 10.32 8.65 19.23
N GLU A 34 11.20 8.33 20.18
CA GLU A 34 11.25 7.03 20.86
C GLU A 34 9.92 6.61 21.54
N PRO A 35 9.12 7.53 22.18
CA PRO A 35 7.84 7.15 22.74
C PRO A 35 6.84 6.66 21.71
N VAL A 36 6.81 7.27 20.51
CA VAL A 36 5.92 6.86 19.41
C VAL A 36 6.37 5.54 18.80
N LYS A 37 7.68 5.37 18.56
CA LYS A 37 8.24 4.08 18.09
C LYS A 37 7.88 2.94 19.04
N LYS A 38 8.10 3.17 20.35
CA LYS A 38 7.76 2.18 21.37
C LYS A 38 6.27 1.87 21.39
N MET A 39 5.41 2.88 21.36
CA MET A 39 3.96 2.71 21.33
C MET A 39 3.50 1.86 20.14
N ILE A 40 4.01 2.13 18.95
CA ILE A 40 3.69 1.38 17.73
C ILE A 40 4.14 -0.07 17.86
N ILE A 41 5.40 -0.31 18.23
CA ILE A 41 5.95 -1.66 18.35
C ILE A 41 5.22 -2.47 19.43
N ASP A 42 4.96 -1.89 20.60
CA ASP A 42 4.24 -2.55 21.69
C ASP A 42 2.80 -2.91 21.27
N SER A 43 2.13 -2.02 20.53
CA SER A 43 0.80 -2.29 19.98
C SER A 43 0.82 -3.48 19.02
N LEU A 44 1.76 -3.51 18.08
CA LEU A 44 1.90 -4.60 17.12
C LEU A 44 2.21 -5.93 17.81
N LYS A 45 3.13 -5.94 18.79
CA LYS A 45 3.41 -7.12 19.62
C LYS A 45 2.16 -7.60 20.35
N HIS A 46 1.35 -6.69 20.90
CA HIS A 46 0.11 -7.03 21.58
C HIS A 46 -0.84 -7.79 20.65
N TRP A 47 -1.04 -7.31 19.41
CA TRP A 47 -1.89 -7.98 18.45
C TRP A 47 -1.39 -9.37 18.06
N VAL A 48 -0.08 -9.55 17.88
CA VAL A 48 0.52 -10.88 17.61
C VAL A 48 0.31 -11.81 18.80
N LEU A 49 0.65 -11.36 20.02
CA LEU A 49 0.68 -12.23 21.19
C LEU A 49 -0.71 -12.54 21.78
N LYS A 50 -1.66 -11.59 21.68
CA LYS A 50 -2.98 -11.73 22.30
C LYS A 50 -4.07 -12.14 21.32
N TYR A 51 -3.96 -11.71 20.07
CA TYR A 51 -4.99 -11.96 19.06
C TYR A 51 -4.50 -12.88 17.94
N HIS A 52 -3.23 -13.29 17.99
CA HIS A 52 -2.63 -14.23 17.04
C HIS A 52 -2.78 -13.80 15.58
N VAL A 53 -2.65 -12.50 15.31
CA VAL A 53 -2.66 -12.01 13.93
C VAL A 53 -1.39 -12.44 13.21
N ASP A 54 -1.51 -12.77 11.92
CA ASP A 54 -0.42 -13.29 11.08
C ASP A 54 0.33 -12.19 10.33
N GLY A 55 -0.15 -10.95 10.36
CA GLY A 55 0.52 -9.85 9.67
C GLY A 55 -0.15 -8.51 9.83
N PHE A 56 0.46 -7.50 9.21
CA PHE A 56 0.01 -6.11 9.25
C PHE A 56 0.18 -5.43 7.90
N ARG A 57 -0.78 -4.57 7.56
CA ARG A 57 -0.64 -3.57 6.50
C ARG A 57 -0.49 -2.20 7.13
N PHE A 58 0.55 -1.48 6.73
CA PHE A 58 0.86 -0.13 7.20
C PHE A 58 0.38 0.90 6.19
N ASP A 59 -0.56 1.70 6.63
CA ASP A 59 -1.10 2.82 5.89
C ASP A 59 -0.06 3.94 5.81
N LEU A 60 0.05 4.60 4.65
CA LEU A 60 0.98 5.71 4.43
C LEU A 60 2.37 5.45 5.06
N ALA A 61 2.93 4.27 4.81
CA ALA A 61 4.14 3.79 5.49
C ALA A 61 5.38 4.68 5.27
N GLU A 62 5.35 5.56 4.28
CA GLU A 62 6.38 6.58 4.08
C GLU A 62 6.51 7.49 5.31
N LEU A 63 5.40 7.79 5.98
CA LEU A 63 5.40 8.63 7.20
C LEU A 63 6.01 7.94 8.42
N LEU A 64 6.01 6.61 8.47
CA LEU A 64 6.69 5.86 9.52
C LEU A 64 8.20 5.93 9.39
N GLY A 65 8.70 6.07 8.18
CA GLY A 65 10.12 6.10 7.88
C GLY A 65 10.79 4.71 7.91
N ILE A 66 11.88 4.59 7.16
CA ILE A 66 12.55 3.29 6.94
C ILE A 66 13.14 2.69 8.23
N GLU A 67 13.60 3.52 9.14
CA GLU A 67 14.24 3.04 10.38
C GLU A 67 13.20 2.42 11.33
N LEU A 68 12.02 3.03 11.47
CA LEU A 68 10.94 2.44 12.26
C LEU A 68 10.40 1.17 11.61
N LEU A 69 10.22 1.15 10.29
CA LEU A 69 9.78 -0.04 9.56
C LEU A 69 10.73 -1.23 9.75
N LYS A 70 12.05 -0.98 9.67
CA LYS A 70 13.06 -2.02 9.97
C LYS A 70 13.03 -2.49 11.42
N ALA A 71 12.85 -1.57 12.37
CA ALA A 71 12.72 -1.93 13.78
C ALA A 71 11.47 -2.80 14.02
N ILE A 72 10.34 -2.44 13.42
CA ILE A 72 9.11 -3.24 13.46
C ILE A 72 9.36 -4.64 12.89
N GLU A 73 9.95 -4.75 11.71
CA GLU A 73 10.28 -6.04 11.09
C GLU A 73 11.15 -6.90 12.02
N SER A 74 12.24 -6.32 12.54
CA SER A 74 13.14 -7.02 13.44
C SER A 74 12.43 -7.54 14.70
N GLU A 75 11.60 -6.72 15.32
CA GLU A 75 10.92 -7.07 16.56
C GLU A 75 9.79 -8.09 16.36
N LEU A 76 9.03 -7.98 15.27
CA LEU A 76 7.93 -8.92 15.01
C LEU A 76 8.44 -10.27 14.51
N LYS A 77 9.50 -10.31 13.72
CA LYS A 77 10.12 -11.58 13.28
C LYS A 77 10.73 -12.40 14.42
N LYS A 78 11.08 -11.78 15.55
CA LYS A 78 11.47 -12.49 16.78
C LYS A 78 10.30 -13.27 17.38
N LEU A 79 9.07 -12.76 17.24
CA LEU A 79 7.85 -13.40 17.74
C LEU A 79 7.28 -14.42 16.76
N ASN A 80 7.26 -14.08 15.49
CA ASN A 80 6.80 -14.93 14.40
C ASN A 80 7.69 -14.70 13.15
N PRO A 81 8.62 -15.62 12.84
CA PRO A 81 9.48 -15.49 11.66
C PRO A 81 8.72 -15.39 10.31
N ASN A 82 7.47 -15.88 10.27
CA ASN A 82 6.62 -15.90 9.09
C ASN A 82 5.63 -14.73 9.07
N ILE A 83 5.78 -13.74 9.95
CA ILE A 83 4.89 -12.57 9.99
C ILE A 83 4.83 -11.88 8.63
N ILE A 84 3.63 -11.58 8.16
CA ILE A 84 3.40 -10.90 6.89
C ILE A 84 3.42 -9.39 7.14
N LEU A 85 4.27 -8.67 6.43
CA LEU A 85 4.38 -7.22 6.51
C LEU A 85 4.12 -6.62 5.13
N ILE A 86 3.10 -5.76 5.05
CA ILE A 86 2.73 -5.06 3.82
C ILE A 86 2.78 -3.57 4.10
N ALA A 87 3.34 -2.80 3.18
CA ALA A 87 3.40 -1.35 3.28
C ALA A 87 2.73 -0.70 2.08
N GLU A 88 1.95 0.34 2.35
CA GLU A 88 1.58 1.32 1.37
C GLU A 88 2.77 2.28 1.23
N PRO A 89 3.47 2.28 0.07
CA PRO A 89 4.81 2.86 0.00
C PRO A 89 4.82 4.38 -0.25
N TRP A 90 3.73 5.10 -0.04
CA TRP A 90 3.61 6.54 -0.28
C TRP A 90 2.95 7.29 0.88
N SER A 91 2.94 8.60 0.76
CA SER A 91 2.17 9.57 1.52
C SER A 91 2.02 10.86 0.69
N PHE A 92 1.36 11.87 1.21
CA PHE A 92 1.34 13.20 0.57
C PHE A 92 2.71 13.90 0.58
N ARG A 93 3.68 13.40 1.34
CA ARG A 93 5.06 13.90 1.38
C ARG A 93 5.94 13.26 0.31
N GLY A 94 5.69 11.99 -0.06
CA GLY A 94 6.50 11.27 -1.03
C GLY A 94 6.35 9.76 -0.98
N ARG A 95 7.42 9.05 -1.35
CA ARG A 95 7.47 7.59 -1.41
C ARG A 95 8.65 7.04 -0.60
N LEU A 96 8.48 5.81 -0.11
CA LEU A 96 9.56 5.07 0.50
C LEU A 96 10.73 4.89 -0.49
N PRO A 97 11.97 4.96 -0.01
CA PRO A 97 13.13 4.78 -0.87
C PRO A 97 13.24 3.33 -1.37
N GLU A 98 13.90 3.14 -2.51
CA GLU A 98 14.16 1.83 -3.14
C GLU A 98 14.82 0.80 -2.20
N LYS A 99 15.50 1.27 -1.16
CA LYS A 99 16.09 0.39 -0.12
C LYS A 99 15.09 -0.52 0.58
N MET A 100 13.79 -0.21 0.51
CA MET A 100 12.74 -1.09 1.02
C MET A 100 12.65 -2.41 0.26
N ASN A 101 13.15 -2.49 -0.97
CA ASN A 101 13.21 -3.72 -1.76
C ASN A 101 14.08 -4.82 -1.14
N GLN A 102 14.94 -4.46 -0.18
CA GLN A 102 15.79 -5.40 0.57
C GLN A 102 15.22 -5.77 1.94
N SER A 103 14.00 -5.32 2.25
CA SER A 103 13.30 -5.62 3.50
C SER A 103 12.37 -6.83 3.34
N GLY A 104 11.80 -7.29 4.45
CA GLY A 104 10.76 -8.31 4.45
C GLY A 104 9.35 -7.78 4.18
N TYR A 105 9.20 -6.53 3.74
CA TYR A 105 7.93 -5.94 3.38
C TYR A 105 7.54 -6.24 1.94
N ALA A 106 6.26 -6.58 1.73
CA ALA A 106 5.63 -6.45 0.43
C ALA A 106 5.02 -5.05 0.28
N LEU A 107 5.11 -4.47 -0.92
CA LEU A 107 4.69 -3.10 -1.20
C LEU A 107 3.49 -3.10 -2.14
N TRP A 108 2.50 -2.26 -1.86
CA TRP A 108 1.40 -2.05 -2.79
C TRP A 108 1.89 -1.42 -4.09
N SER A 109 1.50 -2.00 -5.23
CA SER A 109 1.86 -1.52 -6.56
C SER A 109 0.73 -0.71 -7.20
N ASP A 110 0.73 0.60 -6.96
CA ASP A 110 -0.12 1.54 -7.71
C ASP A 110 0.20 1.51 -9.21
N ARG A 111 1.44 1.23 -9.58
CA ARG A 111 1.86 1.08 -10.96
C ARG A 111 1.16 -0.09 -11.66
N CYS A 112 1.01 -1.23 -10.98
CA CYS A 112 0.22 -2.36 -11.50
C CYS A 112 -1.22 -1.93 -11.77
N ARG A 113 -1.87 -1.27 -10.80
CA ARG A 113 -3.24 -0.75 -10.91
C ARG A 113 -3.39 0.16 -12.13
N GLU A 114 -2.53 1.17 -12.26
CA GLU A 114 -2.62 2.15 -13.34
C GLU A 114 -2.26 1.55 -14.71
N SER A 115 -1.29 0.63 -14.77
CA SER A 115 -0.91 -0.04 -16.01
C SER A 115 -2.04 -0.93 -16.52
N LEU A 116 -2.70 -1.69 -15.65
CA LEU A 116 -3.83 -2.55 -16.04
C LEU A 116 -5.03 -1.73 -16.52
N LEU A 117 -5.40 -0.67 -15.78
CA LEU A 117 -6.47 0.23 -16.20
C LEU A 117 -6.14 0.91 -17.54
N GLY A 118 -4.93 1.44 -17.67
CA GLY A 118 -4.48 2.09 -18.89
C GLY A 118 -4.48 1.16 -20.09
N PHE A 119 -4.04 -0.10 -19.90
CA PHE A 119 -4.03 -1.09 -20.95
C PHE A 119 -5.43 -1.47 -21.45
N VAL A 120 -6.36 -1.81 -20.54
CA VAL A 120 -7.73 -2.16 -20.94
C VAL A 120 -8.52 -0.96 -21.49
N SER A 121 -8.07 0.26 -21.19
CA SER A 121 -8.61 1.51 -21.74
C SER A 121 -7.91 1.95 -23.03
N GLY A 122 -6.91 1.20 -23.52
CA GLY A 122 -6.16 1.54 -24.75
C GLY A 122 -5.20 2.73 -24.60
N LYS A 123 -4.81 3.10 -23.39
CA LYS A 123 -3.92 4.22 -23.07
C LYS A 123 -2.47 3.78 -22.75
N VAL A 124 -2.25 2.49 -22.52
CA VAL A 124 -0.94 1.90 -22.20
C VAL A 124 -0.63 0.79 -23.19
N GLU A 125 0.59 0.76 -23.68
CA GLU A 125 1.06 -0.21 -24.66
C GLU A 125 1.31 -1.59 -24.01
N LYS A 126 1.25 -2.64 -24.83
CA LYS A 126 1.41 -4.03 -24.40
C LYS A 126 2.76 -4.32 -23.73
N GLU A 127 3.80 -3.55 -24.05
CA GLU A 127 5.14 -3.68 -23.51
C GLU A 127 5.17 -3.47 -21.98
N GLU A 128 4.31 -2.60 -21.46
CA GLU A 128 4.19 -2.38 -20.01
C GLU A 128 3.54 -3.60 -19.33
N ILE A 129 2.55 -4.22 -19.96
CA ILE A 129 1.92 -5.44 -19.47
C ILE A 129 2.90 -6.62 -19.55
N VAL A 130 3.73 -6.70 -20.57
CA VAL A 130 4.80 -7.70 -20.66
C VAL A 130 5.75 -7.56 -19.47
N LYS A 131 6.14 -6.34 -19.09
CA LYS A 131 6.97 -6.10 -17.88
C LYS A 131 6.27 -6.58 -16.61
N LEU A 132 4.98 -6.30 -16.45
CA LEU A 132 4.18 -6.80 -15.33
C LEU A 132 4.21 -8.33 -15.28
N MET A 133 3.90 -8.99 -16.38
CA MET A 133 3.88 -10.46 -16.49
C MET A 133 5.27 -11.10 -16.32
N MET A 134 6.34 -10.33 -16.52
CA MET A 134 7.71 -10.76 -16.24
C MET A 134 8.18 -10.45 -14.82
N GLY A 135 7.32 -9.84 -13.97
CA GLY A 135 7.68 -9.39 -12.63
C GLY A 135 8.69 -8.25 -12.59
N LYS A 136 8.71 -7.40 -13.63
CA LYS A 136 9.68 -6.31 -13.81
C LYS A 136 9.04 -4.92 -13.81
N LEU A 137 7.80 -4.82 -13.33
CA LEU A 137 7.06 -3.57 -13.44
C LEU A 137 7.52 -2.53 -12.42
N ASP A 138 7.63 -2.92 -11.15
CA ASP A 138 7.73 -1.96 -10.05
C ASP A 138 9.15 -1.45 -9.81
N VAL A 139 10.14 -2.33 -9.73
CA VAL A 139 11.52 -1.93 -9.48
C VAL A 139 12.48 -2.98 -10.01
N GLU A 140 13.61 -2.57 -10.56
CA GLU A 140 14.63 -3.46 -11.17
C GLU A 140 15.20 -4.53 -10.22
N ASN A 141 15.04 -4.38 -8.90
CA ASN A 141 15.57 -5.30 -7.89
C ASN A 141 14.53 -5.79 -6.89
N CYS A 142 13.24 -5.67 -7.19
CA CYS A 142 12.17 -6.17 -6.35
C CYS A 142 11.87 -7.64 -6.67
N PHE A 143 11.82 -8.47 -5.64
CA PHE A 143 11.35 -9.85 -5.83
C PHE A 143 9.84 -9.87 -6.05
N PRO A 144 9.30 -10.79 -6.88
CA PRO A 144 7.86 -10.86 -7.11
C PRO A 144 7.01 -10.93 -5.83
N TRP A 145 7.50 -11.62 -4.79
CA TRP A 145 6.83 -11.72 -3.49
C TRP A 145 6.82 -10.40 -2.69
N GLN A 146 7.53 -9.37 -3.13
CA GLN A 146 7.53 -8.04 -2.53
C GLN A 146 6.55 -7.07 -3.21
N SER A 147 5.89 -7.48 -4.28
CA SER A 147 4.92 -6.64 -4.98
C SER A 147 3.50 -7.15 -4.78
N VAL A 148 2.64 -6.33 -4.18
CA VAL A 148 1.21 -6.60 -4.05
C VAL A 148 0.49 -5.96 -5.23
N HIS A 149 -0.03 -6.80 -6.12
CA HIS A 149 -0.72 -6.40 -7.32
C HIS A 149 -2.24 -6.32 -7.08
N TYR A 150 -2.86 -5.26 -7.54
CA TYR A 150 -4.30 -5.05 -7.39
C TYR A 150 -4.83 -4.12 -8.49
N VAL A 151 -6.13 -4.09 -8.69
CA VAL A 151 -6.80 -3.17 -9.62
C VAL A 151 -7.70 -2.18 -8.90
N GLU A 152 -8.15 -2.53 -7.69
CA GLU A 152 -8.90 -1.65 -6.79
C GLU A 152 -8.56 -1.95 -5.32
N SER A 153 -8.90 -1.03 -4.43
CA SER A 153 -8.76 -1.17 -2.98
C SER A 153 -9.96 -0.52 -2.28
N HIS A 154 -9.89 -0.37 -0.95
CA HIS A 154 -10.89 0.37 -0.17
C HIS A 154 -10.83 1.89 -0.42
N ASP A 155 -9.77 2.38 -1.08
CA ASP A 155 -9.63 3.77 -1.51
C ASP A 155 -10.08 3.93 -2.95
N ASP A 156 -10.59 5.11 -3.30
CA ASP A 156 -11.04 5.45 -4.64
C ASP A 156 -12.27 4.65 -5.14
N TYR A 157 -12.47 4.72 -6.44
CA TYR A 157 -13.54 4.03 -7.16
C TYR A 157 -13.22 2.57 -7.39
N THR A 158 -14.24 1.75 -7.56
CA THR A 158 -14.08 0.37 -8.02
C THR A 158 -13.45 0.34 -9.41
N PHE A 159 -12.86 -0.80 -9.75
CA PHE A 159 -12.21 -0.93 -11.07
C PHE A 159 -13.21 -0.78 -12.22
N ILE A 160 -14.43 -1.31 -12.04
CA ILE A 160 -15.48 -1.17 -13.05
C ILE A 160 -15.96 0.27 -13.19
N ASP A 161 -16.04 1.05 -12.10
CA ASP A 161 -16.36 2.48 -12.18
C ASP A 161 -15.29 3.25 -12.96
N ARG A 162 -14.00 2.91 -12.73
CA ARG A 162 -12.88 3.52 -13.45
C ARG A 162 -12.87 3.16 -14.94
N ILE A 163 -13.26 1.93 -15.31
CA ILE A 163 -13.42 1.53 -16.72
C ILE A 163 -14.60 2.28 -17.37
N CYS A 164 -15.68 2.50 -16.62
CA CYS A 164 -16.89 3.15 -17.05
C CYS A 164 -16.93 4.66 -16.76
N SER A 165 -15.79 5.30 -16.45
CA SER A 165 -15.74 6.73 -16.07
C SER A 165 -16.35 7.65 -17.11
N ASP A 166 -16.33 7.25 -18.39
CA ASP A 166 -16.90 8.00 -19.52
C ASP A 166 -18.34 7.53 -19.86
N CYS A 167 -18.95 6.67 -19.07
CA CYS A 167 -20.33 6.17 -19.26
C CYS A 167 -21.33 6.97 -18.41
N ASP A 168 -22.53 7.21 -18.93
CA ASP A 168 -23.58 8.00 -18.26
C ASP A 168 -24.00 7.48 -16.88
N ASN A 169 -23.83 6.18 -16.61
CA ASN A 169 -24.25 5.51 -15.38
C ASN A 169 -23.09 4.99 -14.50
N GLY A 170 -21.84 5.36 -14.81
CA GLY A 170 -20.67 4.82 -14.13
C GLY A 170 -20.61 3.29 -14.21
N GLY A 171 -20.16 2.63 -13.13
CA GLY A 171 -20.05 1.18 -13.04
C GLY A 171 -21.33 0.43 -12.66
N LEU A 172 -22.46 1.11 -12.42
CA LEU A 172 -23.71 0.48 -11.94
C LEU A 172 -24.32 -0.49 -12.95
N ASN A 173 -24.20 -0.21 -14.25
CA ASN A 173 -24.70 -1.07 -15.33
C ASN A 173 -23.63 -1.18 -16.42
N PRO A 174 -22.54 -1.91 -16.18
CA PRO A 174 -21.46 -2.04 -17.16
C PRO A 174 -21.97 -2.80 -18.40
N ASP A 175 -21.56 -2.33 -19.56
CA ASP A 175 -21.83 -3.05 -20.79
C ASP A 175 -20.94 -4.30 -20.94
N ALA A 176 -21.23 -5.12 -21.96
CA ALA A 176 -20.48 -6.35 -22.21
C ALA A 176 -19.00 -6.09 -22.53
N ASN A 177 -18.65 -4.90 -23.04
CA ASN A 177 -17.27 -4.53 -23.33
C ASN A 177 -16.51 -4.16 -22.03
N ALA A 178 -17.12 -3.37 -21.14
CA ALA A 178 -16.56 -3.05 -19.82
C ALA A 178 -16.30 -4.33 -19.01
N MET A 179 -17.24 -5.28 -19.03
CA MET A 179 -17.06 -6.58 -18.36
C MET A 179 -15.90 -7.40 -18.97
N LYS A 180 -15.74 -7.41 -20.29
CA LYS A 180 -14.60 -8.08 -20.93
C LYS A 180 -13.26 -7.42 -20.55
N LYS A 181 -13.22 -6.09 -20.48
CA LYS A 181 -12.03 -5.34 -20.03
C LYS A 181 -11.67 -5.67 -18.60
N ALA A 182 -12.66 -5.66 -17.69
CA ALA A 182 -12.44 -6.04 -16.28
C ALA A 182 -11.94 -7.48 -16.17
N THR A 183 -12.59 -8.42 -16.87
CA THR A 183 -12.16 -9.83 -16.90
C THR A 183 -10.72 -9.98 -17.42
N LEU A 184 -10.36 -9.28 -18.49
CA LEU A 184 -8.99 -9.32 -19.03
C LEU A 184 -7.97 -8.83 -18.01
N ALA A 185 -8.24 -7.70 -17.33
CA ALA A 185 -7.36 -7.18 -16.29
C ALA A 185 -7.20 -8.17 -15.13
N MET A 186 -8.28 -8.81 -14.70
CA MET A 186 -8.24 -9.83 -13.65
C MET A 186 -7.42 -11.05 -14.04
N VAL A 187 -7.56 -11.53 -15.28
CA VAL A 187 -6.75 -12.64 -15.79
C VAL A 187 -5.27 -12.28 -15.79
N ILE A 188 -4.90 -11.09 -16.26
CA ILE A 188 -3.51 -10.63 -16.25
C ILE A 188 -3.00 -10.50 -14.81
N LEU A 189 -3.77 -9.90 -13.91
CA LEU A 189 -3.42 -9.77 -12.49
C LEU A 189 -3.08 -11.13 -11.87
N LEU A 190 -3.98 -12.11 -12.03
CA LEU A 190 -3.83 -13.42 -11.39
C LEU A 190 -2.73 -14.29 -12.02
N LEU A 191 -2.36 -14.04 -13.27
CA LEU A 191 -1.29 -14.76 -13.96
C LEU A 191 0.08 -14.07 -13.85
N SER A 192 0.12 -12.82 -13.35
CA SER A 192 1.37 -12.09 -13.18
C SER A 192 2.10 -12.51 -11.90
N PRO A 193 3.45 -12.60 -11.92
CA PRO A 193 4.24 -12.84 -10.71
C PRO A 193 4.06 -11.69 -9.71
N GLY A 194 3.64 -12.02 -8.50
CA GLY A 194 3.35 -11.06 -7.43
C GLY A 194 2.37 -11.63 -6.43
N ILE A 195 1.96 -10.83 -5.48
CA ILE A 195 0.91 -11.19 -4.51
C ILE A 195 -0.40 -10.55 -5.01
N PRO A 196 -1.34 -11.33 -5.55
CA PRO A 196 -2.61 -10.75 -5.99
C PRO A 196 -3.46 -10.37 -4.79
N MET A 197 -3.96 -9.14 -4.78
CA MET A 197 -4.92 -8.64 -3.79
C MET A 197 -6.24 -8.33 -4.50
N LEU A 198 -7.33 -8.87 -3.98
CA LEU A 198 -8.68 -8.69 -4.50
C LEU A 198 -9.54 -7.98 -3.45
N SER A 199 -10.36 -7.04 -3.88
CA SER A 199 -11.39 -6.46 -3.04
C SER A 199 -12.53 -7.44 -2.80
N ALA A 200 -13.12 -7.40 -1.61
CA ALA A 200 -14.29 -8.22 -1.31
C ALA A 200 -15.47 -7.81 -2.19
N GLY A 201 -15.96 -8.75 -3.00
CA GLY A 201 -17.05 -8.52 -3.96
C GLY A 201 -16.63 -8.11 -5.37
N GLN A 202 -15.35 -8.03 -5.64
CA GLN A 202 -14.79 -7.73 -6.96
C GLN A 202 -15.09 -8.84 -7.97
#